data_0a2195ab3a82fc401dd1c2b56d365066
#
_entry.id   0a2195ab3a82fc401dd1c2b56d365066
#
_cell.length_a   1.000
_cell.length_b   1.000
_cell.length_c   1.000
_cell.angle_alpha   90.00
_cell.angle_beta   90.00
_cell.angle_gamma   90.00
#
_symmetry.space_group_name_H-M   'P 1'
#
loop_
_entity.id
_entity.type
_entity.pdbx_description
1 polymer ?
#
loop_
_entity_poly.entity_id
_entity_poly.type
_entity_poly.pdbx_seq_one_letter_code
_entity_poly.pdbx_strand_id
1 'polypeptide(L)'
;MAGLRAMGRCLLALGLTLALALLPAPRPLWASPATAAPLPQLFEQALAASREGRFGDALPLWDRVLEQAPSDAAAWSNRGNVQLALGRAEAAIADQEQAMALDPVNADPHLNRGTAEEALGQWDLAAADYHWILERDPEEASALYNLGNVQGSLGHWDQARDCFEAAAAARPGFAMARSSAALAAFQLGEPAEAERELRKLVRRYPLFADARAALTALLWQRGAAGEAESNWAAASGLDPRYRQPEWLLEIRRWPPGPVQALEDFLQLVQR
;
A
#
# COMPACT_ATOMS: atom_id res chain seq x y z
N MET A 1 -59.21 -47.32 -45.46
CA MET A 1 -58.78 -47.54 -46.87
C MET A 1 -57.30 -47.31 -46.86
N ALA A 2 -56.55 -48.37 -46.91
CA ALA A 2 -55.74 -48.83 -48.04
C ALA A 2 -54.72 -47.76 -48.46
N GLY A 3 -53.46 -47.95 -48.52
CA GLY A 3 -52.61 -49.11 -48.74
C GLY A 3 -51.13 -48.79 -48.71
N LEU A 4 -50.51 -49.84 -48.47
CA LEU A 4 -49.38 -50.52 -49.13
C LEU A 4 -48.01 -49.76 -49.29
N ARG A 5 -47.10 -50.29 -48.58
CA ARG A 5 -45.78 -50.94 -48.93
C ARG A 5 -44.94 -50.31 -50.06
N ALA A 6 -43.67 -50.04 -49.69
CA ALA A 6 -42.51 -50.49 -50.46
C ALA A 6 -41.28 -50.57 -49.63
N MET A 7 -40.68 -51.74 -49.59
CA MET A 7 -39.34 -52.06 -49.04
C MET A 7 -38.26 -51.49 -49.99
N GLY A 8 -37.25 -50.81 -49.45
CA GLY A 8 -36.08 -50.48 -50.19
C GLY A 8 -34.83 -50.76 -49.31
N ARG A 9 -34.13 -51.84 -49.65
CA ARG A 9 -32.81 -52.22 -49.13
C ARG A 9 -31.81 -51.15 -49.52
N CYS A 10 -31.07 -50.66 -48.60
CA CYS A 10 -29.89 -49.95 -48.94
C CYS A 10 -28.73 -50.39 -48.03
N LEU A 11 -27.62 -50.65 -48.67
CA LEU A 11 -26.39 -51.24 -48.22
C LEU A 11 -25.69 -50.40 -47.14
N LEU A 12 -25.20 -51.10 -46.10
CA LEU A 12 -24.22 -50.58 -45.16
C LEU A 12 -22.86 -50.43 -45.88
N ALA A 13 -22.43 -49.19 -46.09
CA ALA A 13 -21.06 -48.87 -46.39
C ALA A 13 -20.34 -48.49 -45.08
N LEU A 14 -19.54 -49.41 -44.53
CA LEU A 14 -18.59 -49.12 -43.47
C LEU A 14 -17.48 -48.23 -44.04
N GLY A 15 -17.55 -46.93 -43.77
CA GLY A 15 -16.45 -46.00 -43.96
C GLY A 15 -15.51 -46.09 -42.75
N LEU A 16 -14.39 -46.83 -42.85
CA LEU A 16 -13.26 -46.75 -41.92
C LEU A 16 -12.59 -45.41 -42.16
N THR A 17 -12.91 -44.38 -41.35
CA THR A 17 -12.05 -43.18 -41.23
C THR A 17 -10.85 -43.52 -40.35
N LEU A 18 -9.71 -43.73 -40.97
CA LEU A 18 -8.41 -43.77 -40.31
C LEU A 18 -8.16 -42.40 -39.69
N ALA A 19 -8.38 -42.23 -38.39
CA ALA A 19 -7.89 -41.07 -37.65
C ALA A 19 -6.35 -41.20 -37.54
N LEU A 20 -5.63 -40.50 -38.44
CA LEU A 20 -4.20 -40.26 -38.25
C LEU A 20 -4.06 -39.45 -36.96
N ALA A 21 -3.68 -40.11 -35.86
CA ALA A 21 -3.17 -39.45 -34.67
C ALA A 21 -1.88 -38.73 -35.06
N LEU A 22 -1.95 -37.41 -35.23
CA LEU A 22 -0.77 -36.53 -35.30
C LEU A 22 -0.01 -36.65 -33.96
N LEU A 23 0.96 -37.54 -33.94
CA LEU A 23 1.94 -37.56 -32.85
C LEU A 23 2.64 -36.21 -32.84
N PRO A 24 2.77 -35.53 -31.69
CA PRO A 24 3.53 -34.30 -31.61
C PRO A 24 4.94 -34.58 -32.13
N ALA A 25 5.43 -33.74 -33.05
CA ALA A 25 6.77 -33.85 -33.57
C ALA A 25 7.79 -33.94 -32.42
N PRO A 26 8.79 -34.85 -32.49
CA PRO A 26 9.80 -34.94 -31.47
C PRO A 26 10.50 -33.57 -31.36
N ARG A 27 10.51 -33.00 -30.14
CA ARG A 27 11.25 -31.79 -29.86
C ARG A 27 12.71 -32.00 -30.25
N PRO A 28 13.31 -31.10 -31.02
CA PRO A 28 14.71 -31.24 -31.39
C PRO A 28 15.58 -31.24 -30.15
N LEU A 29 16.51 -32.22 -30.06
CA LEU A 29 17.41 -32.43 -28.92
C LEU A 29 18.31 -31.23 -28.57
N TRP A 30 18.35 -30.21 -29.44
CA TRP A 30 19.09 -28.95 -29.25
C TRP A 30 18.22 -27.84 -28.62
N ALA A 31 16.91 -28.02 -28.49
CA ALA A 31 16.10 -27.12 -27.73
C ALA A 31 16.38 -27.38 -26.24
N SER A 32 17.53 -26.90 -25.77
CA SER A 32 17.78 -26.77 -24.34
C SER A 32 16.58 -26.01 -23.76
N PRO A 33 15.98 -26.46 -22.66
CA PRO A 33 15.05 -25.60 -21.94
C PRO A 33 15.80 -24.31 -21.71
N ALA A 34 15.18 -23.17 -22.09
CA ALA A 34 15.75 -21.86 -21.83
C ALA A 34 16.19 -21.91 -20.36
N THR A 35 17.52 -21.86 -20.14
CA THR A 35 18.08 -22.03 -18.80
C THR A 35 17.41 -20.98 -17.93
N ALA A 36 16.60 -21.41 -16.96
CA ALA A 36 15.96 -20.50 -16.04
C ALA A 36 17.06 -19.60 -15.47
N ALA A 37 16.81 -18.30 -15.42
CA ALA A 37 17.79 -17.36 -14.89
C ALA A 37 18.24 -17.86 -13.50
N PRO A 38 19.56 -17.81 -13.20
CA PRO A 38 20.07 -18.22 -11.89
C PRO A 38 19.35 -17.47 -10.77
N LEU A 39 19.07 -18.14 -9.67
CA LEU A 39 18.33 -17.58 -8.54
C LEU A 39 18.82 -16.17 -8.12
N PRO A 40 20.13 -15.89 -7.97
CA PRO A 40 20.59 -14.57 -7.59
C PRO A 40 20.19 -13.49 -8.61
N GLN A 41 20.31 -13.79 -9.91
CA GLN A 41 19.93 -12.86 -10.96
C GLN A 41 18.42 -12.62 -10.99
N LEU A 42 17.63 -13.65 -10.73
CA LEU A 42 16.17 -13.56 -10.68
C LEU A 42 15.71 -12.72 -9.48
N PHE A 43 16.34 -12.91 -8.32
CA PHE A 43 16.10 -12.15 -7.12
C PHE A 43 16.38 -10.65 -7.34
N GLU A 44 17.53 -10.32 -7.91
CA GLU A 44 17.89 -8.93 -8.23
C GLU A 44 16.92 -8.29 -9.23
N GLN A 45 16.46 -9.02 -10.25
CA GLN A 45 15.47 -8.52 -11.21
C GLN A 45 14.13 -8.24 -10.53
N ALA A 46 13.66 -9.14 -9.64
CA ALA A 46 12.44 -8.97 -8.90
C ALA A 46 12.51 -7.74 -7.97
N LEU A 47 13.64 -7.59 -7.26
CA LEU A 47 13.88 -6.48 -6.36
C LEU A 47 13.96 -5.15 -7.12
N ALA A 48 14.65 -5.10 -8.26
CA ALA A 48 14.72 -3.92 -9.12
C ALA A 48 13.34 -3.50 -9.62
N ALA A 49 12.55 -4.45 -10.14
CA ALA A 49 11.19 -4.18 -10.60
C ALA A 49 10.29 -3.65 -9.48
N SER A 50 10.42 -4.23 -8.26
CA SER A 50 9.68 -3.77 -7.06
C SER A 50 10.06 -2.33 -6.69
N ARG A 51 11.36 -2.01 -6.65
CA ARG A 51 11.87 -0.67 -6.32
C ARG A 51 11.48 0.40 -7.35
N GLU A 52 11.35 0.03 -8.59
CA GLU A 52 10.91 0.91 -9.68
C GLU A 52 9.39 1.06 -9.76
N GLY A 53 8.63 0.41 -8.86
CA GLY A 53 7.17 0.45 -8.84
C GLY A 53 6.52 -0.36 -9.98
N ARG A 54 7.27 -1.20 -10.69
CA ARG A 54 6.77 -2.08 -11.74
C ARG A 54 6.21 -3.38 -11.14
N PHE A 55 5.20 -3.22 -10.28
CA PHE A 55 4.67 -4.33 -9.47
C PHE A 55 4.07 -5.47 -10.30
N GLY A 56 3.45 -5.16 -11.45
CA GLY A 56 2.94 -6.17 -12.38
C GLY A 56 4.05 -7.05 -12.98
N ASP A 57 5.25 -6.50 -13.18
CA ASP A 57 6.43 -7.23 -13.65
C ASP A 57 7.14 -7.95 -12.50
N ALA A 58 7.14 -7.35 -11.31
CA ALA A 58 7.83 -7.88 -10.13
C ALA A 58 7.18 -9.18 -9.62
N LEU A 59 5.84 -9.24 -9.61
CA LEU A 59 5.13 -10.37 -9.06
C LEU A 59 5.52 -11.72 -9.68
N PRO A 60 5.47 -11.92 -11.01
CA PRO A 60 5.89 -13.18 -11.62
C PRO A 60 7.39 -13.49 -11.44
N LEU A 61 8.21 -12.48 -11.20
CA LEU A 61 9.63 -12.71 -10.88
C LEU A 61 9.78 -13.26 -9.46
N TRP A 62 9.03 -12.73 -8.49
CA TRP A 62 9.00 -13.25 -7.12
C TRP A 62 8.41 -14.66 -7.07
N ASP A 63 7.37 -14.97 -7.86
CA ASP A 63 6.84 -16.34 -7.98
C ASP A 63 7.94 -17.32 -8.40
N ARG A 64 8.73 -16.96 -9.42
CA ARG A 64 9.85 -17.79 -9.88
C ARG A 64 11.00 -17.89 -8.88
N VAL A 65 11.24 -16.84 -8.08
CA VAL A 65 12.20 -16.93 -6.96
C VAL A 65 11.73 -17.96 -5.95
N LEU A 66 10.46 -17.92 -5.55
CA LEU A 66 9.88 -18.82 -4.57
C LEU A 66 9.72 -20.25 -5.08
N GLU A 67 9.56 -20.47 -6.39
CA GLU A 67 9.64 -21.81 -7.00
C GLU A 67 11.03 -22.45 -6.80
N GLN A 68 12.10 -21.65 -6.83
CA GLN A 68 13.47 -22.12 -6.65
C GLN A 68 13.92 -22.14 -5.19
N ALA A 69 13.39 -21.22 -4.37
CA ALA A 69 13.75 -21.01 -2.97
C ALA A 69 12.51 -20.85 -2.08
N PRO A 70 11.70 -21.89 -1.86
CA PRO A 70 10.44 -21.78 -1.11
C PRO A 70 10.64 -21.50 0.40
N SER A 71 11.86 -21.63 0.91
CA SER A 71 12.22 -21.32 2.30
C SER A 71 12.89 -19.95 2.47
N ASP A 72 12.91 -19.10 1.46
CA ASP A 72 13.46 -17.74 1.55
C ASP A 72 12.41 -16.77 2.14
N ALA A 73 12.54 -16.45 3.42
CA ALA A 73 11.64 -15.56 4.14
C ALA A 73 11.60 -14.15 3.50
N ALA A 74 12.75 -13.65 3.01
CA ALA A 74 12.83 -12.35 2.39
C ALA A 74 12.07 -12.32 1.05
N ALA A 75 12.11 -13.39 0.27
CA ALA A 75 11.36 -13.49 -0.97
C ALA A 75 9.83 -13.49 -0.72
N TRP A 76 9.36 -14.20 0.32
CA TRP A 76 7.96 -14.16 0.73
C TRP A 76 7.55 -12.74 1.12
N SER A 77 8.30 -12.09 2.01
CA SER A 77 7.99 -10.73 2.45
C SER A 77 7.99 -9.72 1.30
N ASN A 78 8.96 -9.79 0.38
CA ASN A 78 9.00 -8.91 -0.78
C ASN A 78 7.82 -9.16 -1.74
N ARG A 79 7.41 -10.42 -1.94
CA ARG A 79 6.21 -10.73 -2.74
C ARG A 79 4.96 -10.17 -2.09
N GLY A 80 4.82 -10.31 -0.77
CA GLY A 80 3.73 -9.73 0.00
C GLY A 80 3.63 -8.22 -0.17
N ASN A 81 4.76 -7.51 -0.14
CA ASN A 81 4.80 -6.06 -0.39
C ASN A 81 4.33 -5.72 -1.82
N VAL A 82 4.70 -6.52 -2.81
CA VAL A 82 4.23 -6.35 -4.19
C VAL A 82 2.73 -6.64 -4.29
N GLN A 83 2.22 -7.68 -3.61
CA GLN A 83 0.78 -7.98 -3.55
C GLN A 83 0.00 -6.81 -2.95
N LEU A 84 0.47 -6.24 -1.83
CA LEU A 84 -0.15 -5.08 -1.21
C LEU A 84 -0.17 -3.86 -2.14
N ALA A 85 0.93 -3.58 -2.81
CA ALA A 85 1.01 -2.49 -3.79
C ALA A 85 0.06 -2.66 -4.99
N LEU A 86 -0.32 -3.91 -5.30
CA LEU A 86 -1.33 -4.26 -6.30
C LEU A 86 -2.76 -4.27 -5.74
N GLY A 87 -2.98 -3.86 -4.48
CA GLY A 87 -4.29 -3.85 -3.82
C GLY A 87 -4.79 -5.22 -3.39
N ARG A 88 -3.90 -6.21 -3.23
CA ARG A 88 -4.22 -7.59 -2.87
C ARG A 88 -3.83 -7.87 -1.43
N ALA A 89 -4.49 -7.19 -0.49
CA ALA A 89 -4.09 -7.16 0.91
C ALA A 89 -4.14 -8.56 1.58
N GLU A 90 -5.16 -9.37 1.29
CA GLU A 90 -5.24 -10.74 1.84
C GLU A 90 -4.08 -11.63 1.36
N ALA A 91 -3.68 -11.51 0.09
CA ALA A 91 -2.53 -12.23 -0.42
C ALA A 91 -1.21 -11.75 0.20
N ALA A 92 -1.12 -10.45 0.47
CA ALA A 92 0.02 -9.87 1.18
C ALA A 92 0.13 -10.43 2.60
N ILE A 93 -0.98 -10.49 3.35
CA ILE A 93 -1.03 -11.07 4.70
C ILE A 93 -0.51 -12.52 4.69
N ALA A 94 -1.03 -13.35 3.77
CA ALA A 94 -0.60 -14.75 3.67
C ALA A 94 0.91 -14.89 3.38
N ASP A 95 1.47 -14.04 2.52
CA ASP A 95 2.89 -14.02 2.24
C ASP A 95 3.73 -13.57 3.45
N GLN A 96 3.27 -12.58 4.21
CA GLN A 96 3.95 -12.15 5.43
C GLN A 96 3.88 -13.22 6.53
N GLU A 97 2.76 -13.91 6.69
CA GLU A 97 2.64 -15.05 7.61
C GLU A 97 3.63 -16.15 7.28
N GLN A 98 3.83 -16.44 5.99
CA GLN A 98 4.84 -17.42 5.56
C GLN A 98 6.26 -16.91 5.86
N ALA A 99 6.55 -15.63 5.66
CA ALA A 99 7.83 -15.04 6.01
C ALA A 99 8.10 -15.12 7.52
N MET A 100 7.11 -14.82 8.36
CA MET A 100 7.20 -14.93 9.83
C MET A 100 7.39 -16.38 10.29
N ALA A 101 6.77 -17.35 9.63
CA ALA A 101 6.97 -18.77 9.96
C ALA A 101 8.40 -19.24 9.67
N LEU A 102 9.04 -18.65 8.65
CA LEU A 102 10.42 -18.97 8.26
C LEU A 102 11.48 -18.22 9.07
N ASP A 103 11.18 -16.97 9.45
CA ASP A 103 12.06 -16.12 10.26
C ASP A 103 11.23 -15.37 11.35
N PRO A 104 10.96 -16.03 12.48
CA PRO A 104 10.04 -15.51 13.51
C PRO A 104 10.61 -14.38 14.36
N VAL A 105 11.88 -13.99 14.17
CA VAL A 105 12.52 -12.90 14.92
C VAL A 105 12.56 -11.60 14.11
N ASN A 106 12.29 -11.67 12.82
CA ASN A 106 12.32 -10.53 11.92
C ASN A 106 11.09 -9.64 12.09
N ALA A 107 11.32 -8.37 12.33
CA ALA A 107 10.24 -7.38 12.52
C ALA A 107 9.59 -6.91 11.20
N ASP A 108 10.29 -6.98 10.08
CA ASP A 108 9.79 -6.47 8.79
C ASP A 108 8.48 -7.14 8.35
N PRO A 109 8.32 -8.49 8.42
CA PRO A 109 7.05 -9.12 8.07
C PRO A 109 5.88 -8.70 8.97
N HIS A 110 6.11 -8.44 10.27
CA HIS A 110 5.09 -7.89 11.17
C HIS A 110 4.68 -6.48 10.73
N LEU A 111 5.65 -5.60 10.45
CA LEU A 111 5.36 -4.24 9.98
C LEU A 111 4.54 -4.25 8.68
N ASN A 112 4.92 -5.13 7.75
CA ASN A 112 4.27 -5.26 6.45
C ASN A 112 2.87 -5.89 6.56
N ARG A 113 2.67 -6.90 7.44
CA ARG A 113 1.37 -7.50 7.68
C ARG A 113 0.42 -6.49 8.31
N GLY A 114 0.86 -5.78 9.35
CA GLY A 114 0.07 -4.71 9.94
C GLY A 114 -0.38 -3.66 8.92
N THR A 115 0.50 -3.28 7.97
CA THR A 115 0.13 -2.35 6.89
C THR A 115 -0.92 -2.95 5.95
N ALA A 116 -0.87 -4.25 5.67
CA ALA A 116 -1.89 -4.93 4.86
C ALA A 116 -3.23 -5.07 5.61
N GLU A 117 -3.19 -5.33 6.91
CA GLU A 117 -4.37 -5.36 7.79
C GLU A 117 -5.02 -3.98 7.90
N GLU A 118 -4.23 -2.91 7.97
CA GLU A 118 -4.74 -1.53 7.89
C GLU A 118 -5.49 -1.27 6.57
N ALA A 119 -4.99 -1.80 5.45
CA ALA A 119 -5.67 -1.65 4.15
C ALA A 119 -7.04 -2.35 4.10
N LEU A 120 -7.26 -3.34 4.98
CA LEU A 120 -8.54 -4.04 5.17
C LEU A 120 -9.39 -3.45 6.31
N GLY A 121 -8.92 -2.41 7.00
CA GLY A 121 -9.59 -1.87 8.18
C GLY A 121 -9.55 -2.78 9.41
N GLN A 122 -8.63 -3.73 9.45
CA GLN A 122 -8.45 -4.69 10.57
C GLN A 122 -7.53 -4.07 11.64
N TRP A 123 -8.01 -2.97 12.24
CA TRP A 123 -7.21 -2.10 13.10
C TRP A 123 -6.59 -2.81 14.32
N ASP A 124 -7.34 -3.71 14.97
CA ASP A 124 -6.86 -4.43 16.15
C ASP A 124 -5.72 -5.41 15.81
N LEU A 125 -5.78 -6.04 14.63
CA LEU A 125 -4.73 -6.94 14.16
C LEU A 125 -3.47 -6.15 13.82
N ALA A 126 -3.61 -5.07 13.06
CA ALA A 126 -2.49 -4.17 12.74
C ALA A 126 -1.81 -3.64 14.01
N ALA A 127 -2.61 -3.19 15.00
CA ALA A 127 -2.08 -2.73 16.29
C ALA A 127 -1.30 -3.83 17.01
N ALA A 128 -1.76 -5.07 16.98
CA ALA A 128 -1.07 -6.20 17.62
C ALA A 128 0.31 -6.44 17.00
N ASP A 129 0.43 -6.35 15.68
CA ASP A 129 1.74 -6.46 15.00
C ASP A 129 2.68 -5.31 15.35
N TYR A 130 2.18 -4.07 15.40
CA TYR A 130 3.02 -2.93 15.80
C TYR A 130 3.44 -3.01 17.27
N HIS A 131 2.56 -3.47 18.16
CA HIS A 131 2.93 -3.72 19.56
C HIS A 131 3.98 -4.81 19.69
N TRP A 132 3.88 -5.90 18.90
CA TRP A 132 4.90 -6.96 18.88
C TRP A 132 6.29 -6.40 18.54
N ILE A 133 6.37 -5.45 17.58
CA ILE A 133 7.61 -4.76 17.24
C ILE A 133 8.09 -3.88 18.39
N LEU A 134 7.19 -3.04 18.94
CA LEU A 134 7.52 -2.06 19.97
C LEU A 134 7.90 -2.67 21.33
N GLU A 135 7.45 -3.90 21.62
CA GLU A 135 7.91 -4.68 22.76
C GLU A 135 9.41 -5.04 22.66
N ARG A 136 9.97 -5.10 21.46
CA ARG A 136 11.36 -5.47 21.15
C ARG A 136 12.25 -4.28 20.85
N ASP A 137 11.71 -3.33 20.14
CA ASP A 137 12.33 -2.04 19.83
C ASP A 137 11.31 -0.90 20.08
N PRO A 138 11.29 -0.33 21.29
CA PRO A 138 10.36 0.74 21.65
C PRO A 138 10.54 2.03 20.83
N GLU A 139 11.67 2.18 20.13
CA GLU A 139 12.00 3.35 19.31
C GLU A 139 11.91 3.06 17.81
N GLU A 140 11.29 1.92 17.38
CA GLU A 140 11.08 1.68 15.96
C GLU A 140 10.06 2.69 15.39
N ALA A 141 10.59 3.67 14.66
CA ALA A 141 9.84 4.85 14.24
C ALA A 141 8.70 4.54 13.26
N SER A 142 8.82 3.48 12.46
CA SER A 142 7.78 3.11 11.50
C SER A 142 6.61 2.42 12.21
N ALA A 143 6.87 1.57 13.20
CA ALA A 143 5.84 0.94 14.01
C ALA A 143 5.08 1.96 14.85
N LEU A 144 5.81 2.92 15.49
CA LEU A 144 5.19 4.04 16.20
C LEU A 144 4.29 4.88 15.29
N TYR A 145 4.77 5.21 14.09
CA TYR A 145 3.99 6.01 13.13
C TYR A 145 2.73 5.27 12.66
N ASN A 146 2.85 3.99 12.33
CA ASN A 146 1.73 3.18 11.87
C ASN A 146 0.72 2.93 13.00
N LEU A 147 1.19 2.70 14.24
CA LEU A 147 0.31 2.63 15.40
C LEU A 147 -0.46 3.95 15.59
N GLY A 148 0.19 5.10 15.38
CA GLY A 148 -0.48 6.40 15.37
C GLY A 148 -1.58 6.50 14.31
N ASN A 149 -1.35 5.96 13.10
CA ASN A 149 -2.37 5.89 12.06
C ASN A 149 -3.56 5.02 12.48
N VAL A 150 -3.30 3.87 13.11
CA VAL A 150 -4.35 3.00 13.64
C VAL A 150 -5.17 3.71 14.72
N GLN A 151 -4.52 4.35 15.69
CA GLN A 151 -5.21 5.10 16.76
C GLN A 151 -6.06 6.23 16.17
N GLY A 152 -5.54 6.96 15.19
CA GLY A 152 -6.29 7.99 14.48
C GLY A 152 -7.50 7.44 13.72
N SER A 153 -7.38 6.27 13.09
CA SER A 153 -8.48 5.59 12.38
C SER A 153 -9.58 5.12 13.35
N LEU A 154 -9.21 4.82 14.60
CA LEU A 154 -10.14 4.52 15.70
C LEU A 154 -10.72 5.78 16.38
N GLY A 155 -10.27 6.98 16.01
CA GLY A 155 -10.68 8.24 16.60
C GLY A 155 -9.98 8.61 17.91
N HIS A 156 -8.97 7.86 18.32
CA HIS A 156 -8.18 8.08 19.55
C HIS A 156 -7.05 9.08 19.28
N TRP A 157 -7.39 10.34 19.01
CA TRP A 157 -6.46 11.35 18.51
C TRP A 157 -5.38 11.75 19.51
N ASP A 158 -5.62 11.64 20.82
CA ASP A 158 -4.63 11.83 21.88
C ASP A 158 -3.52 10.76 21.78
N GLN A 159 -3.90 9.50 21.69
CA GLN A 159 -2.96 8.39 21.52
C GLN A 159 -2.25 8.44 20.18
N ALA A 160 -2.97 8.83 19.11
CA ALA A 160 -2.36 9.02 17.80
C ALA A 160 -1.26 10.08 17.83
N ARG A 161 -1.51 11.24 18.47
CA ARG A 161 -0.52 12.30 18.65
C ARG A 161 0.71 11.79 19.38
N ASP A 162 0.52 11.12 20.53
CA ASP A 162 1.62 10.60 21.33
C ASP A 162 2.50 9.63 20.52
N CYS A 163 1.88 8.75 19.72
CA CYS A 163 2.59 7.83 18.83
C CYS A 163 3.36 8.58 17.71
N PHE A 164 2.76 9.60 17.10
CA PHE A 164 3.44 10.39 16.06
C PHE A 164 4.59 11.22 16.62
N GLU A 165 4.46 11.76 17.82
CA GLU A 165 5.54 12.48 18.52
C GLU A 165 6.70 11.55 18.87
N ALA A 166 6.39 10.35 19.39
CA ALA A 166 7.39 9.32 19.65
C ALA A 166 8.12 8.90 18.36
N ALA A 167 7.40 8.68 17.26
CA ALA A 167 7.98 8.38 15.95
C ALA A 167 8.91 9.50 15.45
N ALA A 168 8.51 10.76 15.65
CA ALA A 168 9.30 11.93 15.26
C ALA A 168 10.53 12.14 16.15
N ALA A 169 10.48 11.70 17.41
CA ALA A 169 11.61 11.71 18.33
C ALA A 169 12.60 10.59 17.99
N ALA A 170 12.11 9.38 17.76
CA ALA A 170 12.90 8.21 17.40
C ALA A 170 13.66 8.39 16.07
N ARG A 171 13.07 9.08 15.10
CA ARG A 171 13.71 9.36 13.79
C ARG A 171 13.78 10.87 13.54
N PRO A 172 14.90 11.54 13.89
CA PRO A 172 15.11 12.95 13.57
C PRO A 172 14.96 13.21 12.06
N GLY A 173 14.06 14.12 11.69
CA GLY A 173 13.78 14.40 10.27
C GLY A 173 12.55 13.67 9.71
N PHE A 174 11.85 12.87 10.48
CA PHE A 174 10.59 12.25 10.08
C PHE A 174 9.48 13.32 9.99
N ALA A 175 9.53 14.11 8.92
CA ALA A 175 8.64 15.25 8.71
C ALA A 175 7.15 14.83 8.68
N MET A 176 6.86 13.64 8.16
CA MET A 176 5.50 13.12 8.09
C MET A 176 4.92 12.88 9.50
N ALA A 177 5.67 12.25 10.40
CA ALA A 177 5.23 12.03 11.77
C ALA A 177 4.95 13.35 12.50
N ARG A 178 5.83 14.37 12.31
CA ARG A 178 5.59 15.71 12.87
C ARG A 178 4.36 16.40 12.31
N SER A 179 4.08 16.23 11.01
CA SER A 179 2.88 16.78 10.40
C SER A 179 1.62 16.08 10.92
N SER A 180 1.66 14.78 11.07
CA SER A 180 0.55 13.98 11.62
C SER A 180 0.30 14.33 13.10
N ALA A 181 1.34 14.52 13.90
CA ALA A 181 1.21 15.01 15.28
C ALA A 181 0.55 16.41 15.34
N ALA A 182 0.98 17.34 14.49
CA ALA A 182 0.38 18.67 14.43
C ALA A 182 -1.09 18.63 13.96
N LEU A 183 -1.44 17.75 13.04
CA LEU A 183 -2.83 17.53 12.60
C LEU A 183 -3.68 16.93 13.73
N ALA A 184 -3.15 15.99 14.49
CA ALA A 184 -3.81 15.45 15.67
C ALA A 184 -4.03 16.51 16.76
N ALA A 185 -3.03 17.37 17.03
CA ALA A 185 -3.17 18.51 17.93
C ALA A 185 -4.25 19.49 17.44
N PHE A 186 -4.32 19.75 16.12
CA PHE A 186 -5.39 20.55 15.54
C PHE A 186 -6.78 19.93 15.79
N GLN A 187 -6.91 18.62 15.60
CA GLN A 187 -8.16 17.88 15.86
C GLN A 187 -8.57 17.95 17.34
N LEU A 188 -7.60 17.95 18.24
CA LEU A 188 -7.82 18.03 19.70
C LEU A 188 -8.14 19.46 20.20
N GLY A 189 -8.17 20.45 19.28
CA GLY A 189 -8.47 21.84 19.64
C GLY A 189 -7.26 22.61 20.19
N GLU A 190 -6.07 22.23 19.80
CA GLU A 190 -4.79 22.86 20.16
C GLU A 190 -4.18 23.62 18.95
N PRO A 191 -4.90 24.55 18.30
CA PRO A 191 -4.48 25.17 17.03
C PRO A 191 -3.19 25.99 17.13
N ALA A 192 -2.88 26.55 18.31
CA ALA A 192 -1.66 27.32 18.50
C ALA A 192 -0.41 26.45 18.47
N GLU A 193 -0.48 25.25 19.00
CA GLU A 193 0.58 24.27 18.93
C GLU A 193 0.76 23.72 17.52
N ALA A 194 -0.33 23.29 16.90
CA ALA A 194 -0.35 22.80 15.52
C ALA A 194 0.27 23.83 14.56
N GLU A 195 -0.11 25.12 14.67
CA GLU A 195 0.44 26.19 13.82
C GLU A 195 1.94 26.33 14.02
N ARG A 196 2.40 26.34 15.28
CA ARG A 196 3.83 26.47 15.60
C ARG A 196 4.66 25.38 14.92
N GLU A 197 4.21 24.14 15.01
CA GLU A 197 4.91 23.00 14.41
C GLU A 197 4.82 22.99 12.89
N LEU A 198 3.64 23.25 12.30
CA LEU A 198 3.48 23.33 10.85
C LEU A 198 4.33 24.46 10.24
N ARG A 199 4.41 25.62 10.87
CA ARG A 199 5.29 26.72 10.44
C ARG A 199 6.77 26.32 10.48
N LYS A 200 7.22 25.56 11.49
CA LYS A 200 8.58 25.01 11.56
C LYS A 200 8.83 24.04 10.39
N LEU A 201 7.88 23.15 10.11
CA LEU A 201 7.98 22.19 9.01
C LEU A 201 8.06 22.89 7.65
N VAL A 202 7.20 23.86 7.37
CA VAL A 202 7.21 24.62 6.11
C VAL A 202 8.51 25.40 5.92
N ARG A 203 9.08 25.96 7.00
CA ARG A 203 10.40 26.63 6.92
C ARG A 203 11.53 25.68 6.64
N ARG A 204 11.53 24.50 7.28
CA ARG A 204 12.60 23.51 7.14
C ARG A 204 12.51 22.73 5.84
N TYR A 205 11.28 22.44 5.39
CA TYR A 205 10.97 21.65 4.21
C TYR A 205 10.01 22.42 3.29
N PRO A 206 10.48 23.42 2.53
CA PRO A 206 9.60 24.29 1.74
C PRO A 206 8.77 23.56 0.66
N LEU A 207 9.22 22.38 0.23
CA LEU A 207 8.54 21.54 -0.78
C LEU A 207 7.68 20.43 -0.15
N PHE A 208 7.40 20.48 1.16
CA PHE A 208 6.57 19.51 1.83
C PHE A 208 5.10 19.91 1.74
N ALA A 209 4.39 19.37 0.75
CA ALA A 209 3.00 19.68 0.44
C ALA A 209 2.05 19.45 1.63
N ASP A 210 2.26 18.37 2.38
CA ASP A 210 1.44 18.00 3.54
C ASP A 210 1.36 19.10 4.59
N ALA A 211 2.52 19.58 5.05
CA ALA A 211 2.57 20.64 6.05
C ALA A 211 2.00 21.97 5.53
N ARG A 212 2.14 22.29 4.23
CA ARG A 212 1.55 23.47 3.64
C ARG A 212 0.04 23.38 3.56
N ALA A 213 -0.50 22.26 3.12
CA ALA A 213 -1.94 22.03 3.08
C ALA A 213 -2.55 22.05 4.49
N ALA A 214 -1.89 21.40 5.48
CA ALA A 214 -2.31 21.44 6.87
C ALA A 214 -2.29 22.84 7.46
N LEU A 215 -1.24 23.61 7.16
CA LEU A 215 -1.16 25.02 7.57
C LEU A 215 -2.22 25.88 6.90
N THR A 216 -2.58 25.61 5.65
CA THR A 216 -3.70 26.29 4.95
C THR A 216 -5.01 26.12 5.70
N ALA A 217 -5.38 24.87 6.05
CA ALA A 217 -6.59 24.54 6.79
C ALA A 217 -6.67 25.31 8.11
N LEU A 218 -5.58 25.29 8.87
CA LEU A 218 -5.50 25.91 10.18
C LEU A 218 -5.56 27.45 10.08
N LEU A 219 -4.80 28.06 9.17
CA LEU A 219 -4.80 29.52 8.96
C LEU A 219 -6.15 30.02 8.49
N TRP A 220 -6.83 29.26 7.63
CA TRP A 220 -8.17 29.56 7.20
C TRP A 220 -9.16 29.61 8.38
N GLN A 221 -9.18 28.58 9.22
CA GLN A 221 -10.04 28.55 10.40
C GLN A 221 -9.79 29.73 11.37
N ARG A 222 -8.56 30.23 11.40
CA ARG A 222 -8.17 31.40 12.21
C ARG A 222 -8.45 32.75 11.53
N GLY A 223 -9.00 32.77 10.32
CA GLY A 223 -9.30 33.99 9.56
C GLY A 223 -8.07 34.65 8.90
N ALA A 224 -6.92 33.98 8.84
CA ALA A 224 -5.70 34.46 8.18
C ALA A 224 -5.71 34.11 6.67
N ALA A 225 -6.73 34.58 5.95
CA ALA A 225 -7.03 34.18 4.57
C ALA A 225 -5.85 34.35 3.60
N GLY A 226 -5.16 35.48 3.60
CA GLY A 226 -4.05 35.73 2.67
C GLY A 226 -2.85 34.77 2.88
N GLU A 227 -2.55 34.40 4.14
CA GLU A 227 -1.52 33.40 4.40
C GLU A 227 -1.98 32.00 4.01
N ALA A 228 -3.27 31.66 4.21
CA ALA A 228 -3.85 30.40 3.78
C ALA A 228 -3.75 30.26 2.26
N GLU A 229 -4.15 31.25 1.49
CA GLU A 229 -4.05 31.28 0.02
C GLU A 229 -2.60 31.06 -0.46
N SER A 230 -1.65 31.76 0.15
CA SER A 230 -0.22 31.63 -0.19
C SER A 230 0.31 30.21 0.03
N ASN A 231 -0.04 29.58 1.18
CA ASN A 231 0.37 28.21 1.47
C ASN A 231 -0.33 27.21 0.54
N TRP A 232 -1.61 27.45 0.24
CA TRP A 232 -2.38 26.62 -0.68
C TRP A 232 -1.83 26.65 -2.11
N ALA A 233 -1.50 27.80 -2.64
CA ALA A 233 -0.90 27.92 -3.96
C ALA A 233 0.35 27.06 -4.10
N ALA A 234 1.19 27.02 -3.06
CA ALA A 234 2.36 26.17 -3.03
C ALA A 234 2.01 24.67 -2.85
N ALA A 235 1.09 24.34 -1.94
CA ALA A 235 0.69 22.95 -1.68
C ALA A 235 0.08 22.29 -2.92
N SER A 236 -0.90 22.96 -3.55
CA SER A 236 -1.61 22.44 -4.72
C SER A 236 -0.74 22.34 -5.97
N GLY A 237 0.30 23.15 -6.07
CA GLY A 237 1.31 23.04 -7.12
C GLY A 237 2.28 21.89 -6.93
N LEU A 238 2.54 21.51 -5.67
CA LEU A 238 3.40 20.38 -5.33
C LEU A 238 2.69 19.04 -5.47
N ASP A 239 1.44 18.97 -5.01
CA ASP A 239 0.63 17.76 -5.08
C ASP A 239 -0.87 18.10 -5.17
N PRO A 240 -1.50 17.94 -6.35
CA PRO A 240 -2.90 18.29 -6.57
C PRO A 240 -3.89 17.37 -5.81
N ARG A 241 -3.46 16.22 -5.28
CA ARG A 241 -4.32 15.29 -4.54
C ARG A 241 -4.84 15.88 -3.23
N TYR A 242 -4.17 16.89 -2.67
CA TYR A 242 -4.66 17.60 -1.47
C TYR A 242 -5.99 18.33 -1.69
N ARG A 243 -6.54 18.37 -2.92
CA ARG A 243 -7.88 18.85 -3.22
C ARG A 243 -8.99 17.82 -3.01
N GLN A 244 -8.63 16.59 -2.70
CA GLN A 244 -9.54 15.44 -2.62
C GLN A 244 -9.75 15.03 -1.17
N PRO A 245 -10.90 15.37 -0.55
CA PRO A 245 -11.17 15.06 0.85
C PRO A 245 -11.10 13.56 1.17
N GLU A 246 -11.63 12.73 0.27
CA GLU A 246 -11.59 11.28 0.43
C GLU A 246 -10.15 10.77 0.48
N TRP A 247 -9.26 11.29 -0.37
CA TRP A 247 -7.85 10.93 -0.35
C TRP A 247 -7.16 11.37 0.94
N LEU A 248 -7.54 12.53 1.49
CA LEU A 248 -7.02 13.02 2.77
C LEU A 248 -7.45 12.11 3.93
N LEU A 249 -8.71 11.70 3.95
CA LEU A 249 -9.26 10.84 5.00
C LEU A 249 -8.75 9.41 4.89
N GLU A 250 -8.84 8.81 3.71
CA GLU A 250 -8.63 7.37 3.52
C GLU A 250 -7.14 7.01 3.32
N ILE A 251 -6.41 7.83 2.57
CA ILE A 251 -5.02 7.52 2.20
C ILE A 251 -4.02 8.27 3.09
N ARG A 252 -4.22 9.61 3.24
CA ARG A 252 -3.34 10.41 4.10
C ARG A 252 -3.70 10.31 5.57
N ARG A 253 -4.89 9.82 5.89
CA ARG A 253 -5.42 9.63 7.24
C ARG A 253 -5.37 10.89 8.09
N TRP A 254 -5.70 12.01 7.46
CA TRP A 254 -5.88 13.25 8.16
C TRP A 254 -7.11 13.17 9.09
N PRO A 255 -7.05 13.84 10.25
CA PRO A 255 -8.21 13.98 11.11
C PRO A 255 -9.36 14.71 10.41
N PRO A 256 -10.64 14.40 10.75
CA PRO A 256 -11.81 15.02 10.10
C PRO A 256 -11.86 16.54 10.23
N GLY A 257 -11.51 17.10 11.39
CA GLY A 257 -11.54 18.55 11.60
C GLY A 257 -10.62 19.34 10.66
N PRO A 258 -9.32 19.01 10.55
CA PRO A 258 -8.42 19.58 9.54
C PRO A 258 -8.91 19.41 8.10
N VAL A 259 -9.50 18.25 7.75
CA VAL A 259 -10.06 18.02 6.40
C VAL A 259 -11.21 18.98 6.15
N GLN A 260 -12.16 19.09 7.06
CA GLN A 260 -13.30 20.01 6.95
C GLN A 260 -12.83 21.47 6.81
N ALA A 261 -11.85 21.89 7.59
CA ALA A 261 -11.30 23.24 7.50
C ALA A 261 -10.66 23.54 6.13
N LEU A 262 -10.01 22.53 5.52
CA LEU A 262 -9.45 22.67 4.17
C LEU A 262 -10.56 22.68 3.12
N GLU A 263 -11.59 21.88 3.25
CA GLU A 263 -12.77 21.92 2.35
C GLU A 263 -13.46 23.25 2.36
N ASP A 264 -13.71 23.84 3.55
CA ASP A 264 -14.33 25.14 3.72
C ASP A 264 -13.51 26.23 3.00
N PHE A 265 -12.19 26.16 3.07
CA PHE A 265 -11.29 27.03 2.31
C PHE A 265 -11.46 26.82 0.80
N LEU A 266 -11.45 25.58 0.33
CA LEU A 266 -11.51 25.25 -1.10
C LEU A 266 -12.83 25.68 -1.75
N GLN A 267 -13.96 25.59 -1.05
CA GLN A 267 -15.27 26.00 -1.54
C GLN A 267 -15.35 27.51 -1.82
N LEU A 268 -14.58 28.34 -1.12
CA LEU A 268 -14.58 29.79 -1.30
C LEU A 268 -13.61 30.25 -2.40
N VAL A 269 -12.49 29.57 -2.56
CA VAL A 269 -11.51 29.87 -3.63
C VAL A 269 -12.03 29.48 -5.03
N GLN A 270 -13.08 28.65 -5.11
CA GLN A 270 -13.72 28.25 -6.37
C GLN A 270 -14.87 29.19 -6.79
N ARG A 271 -15.24 30.16 -5.96
CA ARG A 271 -16.26 31.19 -6.25
C ARG A 271 -15.60 32.43 -6.81
#